data_172d2dba3915ff403ebf78ae53d24338
#
_entry.id   172d2dba3915ff403ebf78ae53d24338
#
_cell.length_a   1.000
_cell.length_b   1.000
_cell.length_c   1.000
_cell.angle_alpha   90.00
_cell.angle_beta   90.00
_cell.angle_gamma   90.00
#
_symmetry.space_group_name_H-M   'P 1'
#
loop_
_entity.id
_entity.type
_entity.pdbx_description
1 polymer ?
#
loop_
_entity_poly.entity_id
_entity_poly.type
_entity_poly.pdbx_seq_one_letter_code
_entity_poly.pdbx_strand_id
1 'polypeptide(L)'
;MHRRVAALLGAALLAIGSAACGASSDDDAPAATTAADHAAIGHGDGPMQMGGEMRPLASTVQDGMRVEVVAMGPEPFTVEEGGRTIAHRPAPGDNAHLMVTLTDVETGDRIPYSSVQIALSQDGRRMLDTRLWPMLAQSVGMHYGENVALPPRARFDAVVTVGAPEVARHRELADRWTRPVKLSFPLDWTAPR
;
A
#
# COMPACT_ATOMS: atom_id res chain seq x y z
N MET A 1 36.87 41.92 -9.29
CA MET A 1 37.49 41.70 -7.97
C MET A 1 37.59 40.19 -7.71
N HIS A 2 38.84 39.73 -7.82
CA HIS A 2 39.20 38.31 -7.68
C HIS A 2 39.41 37.98 -6.21
N ARG A 3 38.88 36.84 -5.73
CA ARG A 3 39.48 36.14 -4.60
C ARG A 3 39.44 34.63 -4.84
N ARG A 4 40.59 34.11 -5.16
CA ARG A 4 40.98 32.69 -5.09
C ARG A 4 41.32 32.42 -3.62
N VAL A 5 40.89 31.31 -3.07
CA VAL A 5 41.53 30.69 -1.89
C VAL A 5 41.71 29.20 -2.16
N ALA A 6 42.90 28.78 -1.79
CA ALA A 6 43.57 27.58 -2.19
C ALA A 6 43.24 26.35 -1.32
N ALA A 7 43.68 25.23 -1.85
CA ALA A 7 43.69 23.85 -1.36
C ALA A 7 44.35 23.65 0.02
N LEU A 8 43.91 22.56 0.70
CA LEU A 8 44.81 21.81 1.60
C LEU A 8 44.49 20.32 1.46
N LEU A 9 45.44 19.60 0.92
CA LEU A 9 45.60 18.15 0.96
C LEU A 9 45.94 17.73 2.40
N GLY A 10 45.30 16.67 2.90
CA GLY A 10 45.73 15.97 4.07
C GLY A 10 45.71 14.45 3.80
N ALA A 11 46.88 13.91 3.49
CA ALA A 11 47.13 12.46 3.42
C ALA A 11 47.45 11.94 4.79
N ALA A 12 46.78 10.88 5.21
CA ALA A 12 47.17 10.07 6.39
C ALA A 12 47.19 8.59 5.97
N LEU A 13 48.43 8.09 5.82
CA LEU A 13 48.78 6.67 5.84
C LEU A 13 48.82 6.17 7.28
N LEU A 14 48.31 4.99 7.58
CA LEU A 14 48.79 4.06 8.64
C LEU A 14 48.16 2.70 8.35
N ALA A 15 48.95 1.78 7.94
CA ALA A 15 49.79 0.80 8.63
C ALA A 15 49.09 -0.54 8.87
N ILE A 16 49.69 -1.50 8.22
CA ILE A 16 49.47 -2.94 8.15
C ILE A 16 49.71 -3.58 9.53
N GLY A 17 48.82 -4.45 9.95
CA GLY A 17 49.03 -5.37 11.08
C GLY A 17 48.60 -6.77 10.69
N SER A 18 49.56 -7.59 10.23
CA SER A 18 49.42 -9.03 10.06
C SER A 18 49.64 -9.72 11.41
N ALA A 19 48.73 -10.60 11.80
CA ALA A 19 49.01 -11.60 12.81
C ALA A 19 48.40 -12.94 12.39
N ALA A 20 49.23 -13.94 12.40
CA ALA A 20 49.04 -15.26 11.86
C ALA A 20 48.53 -16.27 12.89
N CYS A 21 47.97 -17.37 12.37
CA CYS A 21 47.95 -18.74 12.83
C CYS A 21 47.28 -19.10 14.19
N GLY A 22 46.29 -19.94 14.08
CA GLY A 22 45.79 -20.82 15.11
C GLY A 22 44.81 -21.81 14.47
N ALA A 23 45.36 -22.93 13.93
CA ALA A 23 44.58 -24.10 13.58
C ALA A 23 44.23 -24.87 14.85
N SER A 24 42.96 -25.12 15.06
CA SER A 24 42.47 -26.19 15.91
C SER A 24 41.23 -26.78 15.25
N SER A 25 41.43 -27.97 14.75
CA SER A 25 40.43 -28.93 14.34
C SER A 25 39.71 -29.43 15.59
N ASP A 26 38.41 -29.24 15.70
CA ASP A 26 37.55 -30.12 16.48
C ASP A 26 36.23 -30.22 15.71
N ASP A 27 36.02 -31.41 15.15
CA ASP A 27 34.77 -31.91 14.61
C ASP A 27 33.73 -31.98 15.72
N ASP A 28 32.80 -31.05 15.74
CA ASP A 28 31.53 -31.26 16.39
C ASP A 28 30.43 -30.67 15.46
N ALA A 29 29.89 -31.56 14.62
CA ALA A 29 28.66 -31.29 13.89
C ALA A 29 27.52 -31.15 14.92
N PRO A 30 26.83 -30.03 15.00
CA PRO A 30 25.60 -29.98 15.76
C PRO A 30 24.57 -30.84 15.06
N ALA A 31 24.07 -31.82 15.79
CA ALA A 31 22.97 -32.69 15.42
C ALA A 31 21.82 -31.88 14.83
N ALA A 32 21.29 -32.36 13.69
CA ALA A 32 20.06 -31.89 13.11
C ALA A 32 18.95 -31.91 14.17
N THR A 33 18.62 -30.75 14.69
CA THR A 33 17.41 -30.58 15.48
C THR A 33 16.24 -30.74 14.54
N THR A 34 15.60 -31.86 14.63
CA THR A 34 14.32 -32.15 13.98
C THR A 34 13.34 -31.01 14.30
N ALA A 35 12.81 -30.42 13.26
CA ALA A 35 11.67 -29.52 13.33
C ALA A 35 10.47 -30.32 13.89
N ALA A 36 10.27 -30.22 15.18
CA ALA A 36 9.07 -30.69 15.84
C ALA A 36 8.65 -29.61 16.83
N ASP A 37 7.36 -29.33 16.79
CA ASP A 37 6.61 -28.49 17.73
C ASP A 37 6.72 -26.96 17.58
N HIS A 38 6.36 -26.45 16.40
CA HIS A 38 5.51 -25.29 16.43
C HIS A 38 4.12 -25.78 16.85
N ALA A 39 3.85 -25.70 18.14
CA ALA A 39 2.52 -25.85 18.67
C ALA A 39 1.60 -24.96 17.84
N ALA A 40 0.64 -25.59 17.16
CA ALA A 40 -0.42 -24.93 16.46
C ALA A 40 -1.11 -23.98 17.45
N ILE A 41 -0.80 -22.68 17.32
CA ILE A 41 -1.69 -21.65 17.85
C ILE A 41 -2.97 -21.89 17.09
N GLY A 42 -3.99 -22.37 17.79
CA GLY A 42 -5.30 -22.68 17.22
C GLY A 42 -5.81 -21.44 16.50
N HIS A 43 -5.63 -21.42 15.18
CA HIS A 43 -6.40 -20.59 14.31
C HIS A 43 -7.81 -21.13 14.45
N GLY A 44 -8.69 -20.34 15.08
CA GLY A 44 -10.11 -20.66 15.14
C GLY A 44 -10.57 -20.92 13.72
N ASP A 45 -10.88 -22.19 13.42
CA ASP A 45 -11.43 -22.65 12.17
C ASP A 45 -12.88 -22.15 12.04
N GLY A 46 -13.02 -20.88 11.72
CA GLY A 46 -14.17 -20.36 11.03
C GLY A 46 -13.66 -19.62 9.82
N PRO A 47 -14.14 -19.86 8.59
CA PRO A 47 -13.90 -18.94 7.53
C PRO A 47 -14.46 -17.61 8.01
N MET A 48 -13.59 -16.62 8.30
CA MET A 48 -14.03 -15.24 8.36
C MET A 48 -14.67 -15.01 6.99
N GLN A 49 -16.00 -14.97 6.97
CA GLN A 49 -16.72 -14.47 5.81
C GLN A 49 -16.32 -13.01 5.69
N MET A 50 -15.30 -12.79 4.87
CA MET A 50 -14.90 -11.48 4.43
C MET A 50 -16.13 -10.84 3.80
N GLY A 51 -16.50 -9.69 4.32
CA GLY A 51 -17.78 -9.05 4.08
C GLY A 51 -18.10 -8.91 2.60
N GLY A 52 -19.21 -9.43 2.19
CA GLY A 52 -19.93 -9.13 0.97
C GLY A 52 -19.23 -9.37 -0.37
N GLU A 53 -20.02 -9.45 -1.41
CA GLU A 53 -19.56 -9.53 -2.79
C GLU A 53 -18.82 -8.24 -3.17
N MET A 54 -17.56 -8.37 -3.62
CA MET A 54 -16.79 -7.26 -4.20
C MET A 54 -17.40 -6.84 -5.52
N ARG A 55 -17.70 -5.56 -5.66
CA ARG A 55 -18.30 -5.00 -6.87
C ARG A 55 -17.37 -3.97 -7.52
N PRO A 56 -16.86 -4.26 -8.72
CA PRO A 56 -16.15 -3.26 -9.53
C PRO A 56 -17.11 -2.12 -9.91
N LEU A 57 -16.67 -0.90 -9.77
CA LEU A 57 -17.43 0.30 -10.07
C LEU A 57 -16.88 1.04 -11.28
N ALA A 58 -15.57 1.16 -11.38
CA ALA A 58 -14.88 1.82 -12.48
C ALA A 58 -13.45 1.30 -12.62
N SER A 59 -12.92 1.36 -13.82
CA SER A 59 -11.52 1.05 -14.12
C SER A 59 -11.01 1.98 -15.21
N THR A 60 -9.80 2.49 -15.06
CA THR A 60 -9.13 3.32 -16.06
C THR A 60 -7.62 3.12 -16.01
N VAL A 61 -6.92 3.47 -17.08
CA VAL A 61 -5.47 3.36 -17.19
C VAL A 61 -4.89 4.73 -17.51
N GLN A 62 -3.88 5.14 -16.76
CA GLN A 62 -3.09 6.33 -17.04
C GLN A 62 -1.63 6.09 -16.64
N ASP A 63 -0.70 6.51 -17.50
CA ASP A 63 0.76 6.43 -17.27
C ASP A 63 1.22 5.00 -16.89
N GLY A 64 0.62 3.96 -17.51
CA GLY A 64 0.95 2.56 -17.21
C GLY A 64 0.37 2.04 -15.90
N MET A 65 -0.41 2.85 -15.18
CA MET A 65 -1.11 2.47 -13.95
C MET A 65 -2.59 2.24 -14.24
N ARG A 66 -3.10 1.06 -13.90
CA ARG A 66 -4.53 0.78 -13.84
C ARG A 66 -5.04 1.17 -12.47
N VAL A 67 -6.05 2.01 -12.44
CA VAL A 67 -6.76 2.44 -11.24
C VAL A 67 -8.17 1.86 -11.29
N GLU A 68 -8.53 1.06 -10.33
CA GLU A 68 -9.86 0.44 -10.24
C GLU A 68 -10.53 0.88 -8.94
N VAL A 69 -11.78 1.29 -9.03
CA VAL A 69 -12.63 1.58 -7.88
C VAL A 69 -13.56 0.41 -7.65
N VAL A 70 -13.56 -0.10 -6.44
CA VAL A 70 -14.32 -1.30 -6.01
C VAL A 70 -15.06 -0.97 -4.72
N ALA A 71 -16.21 -1.56 -4.50
CA ALA A 71 -16.94 -1.48 -3.25
C ALA A 71 -17.34 -2.85 -2.73
N MET A 72 -17.37 -2.98 -1.41
CA MET A 72 -17.92 -4.13 -0.66
C MET A 72 -18.68 -3.62 0.57
N GLY A 73 -19.25 -4.53 1.36
CA GLY A 73 -19.86 -4.17 2.65
C GLY A 73 -18.83 -3.51 3.59
N PRO A 74 -19.28 -2.63 4.51
CA PRO A 74 -18.38 -1.98 5.45
C PRO A 74 -17.75 -3.01 6.40
N GLU A 75 -16.46 -2.88 6.68
CA GLU A 75 -15.71 -3.83 7.51
C GLU A 75 -14.75 -3.12 8.48
N PRO A 76 -14.47 -3.73 9.66
CA PRO A 76 -13.46 -3.19 10.54
C PRO A 76 -12.05 -3.48 10.02
N PHE A 77 -11.14 -2.53 10.21
CA PHE A 77 -9.72 -2.70 9.89
C PHE A 77 -8.84 -2.02 10.96
N THR A 78 -7.54 -2.26 10.90
CA THR A 78 -6.55 -1.62 11.77
C THR A 78 -5.54 -0.84 10.96
N VAL A 79 -5.08 0.29 11.52
CA VAL A 79 -4.03 1.13 10.93
C VAL A 79 -2.88 1.23 11.93
N GLU A 80 -1.66 1.07 11.42
CA GLU A 80 -0.45 1.34 12.20
C GLU A 80 -0.04 2.80 11.97
N GLU A 81 -0.13 3.61 13.03
CA GLU A 81 0.23 5.02 12.98
C GLU A 81 1.05 5.42 14.21
N GLY A 82 2.24 5.97 13.98
CA GLY A 82 3.13 6.40 15.05
C GLY A 82 3.54 5.29 16.02
N GLY A 83 3.64 4.04 15.55
CA GLY A 83 3.96 2.85 16.37
C GLY A 83 2.79 2.37 17.24
N ARG A 84 1.58 2.75 16.90
CA ARG A 84 0.35 2.35 17.60
C ARG A 84 -0.63 1.73 16.62
N THR A 85 -1.24 0.62 16.99
CA THR A 85 -2.36 0.01 16.26
C THR A 85 -3.66 0.74 16.61
N ILE A 86 -4.31 1.32 15.62
CA ILE A 86 -5.59 2.02 15.76
C ILE A 86 -6.67 1.19 15.06
N ALA A 87 -7.70 0.80 15.80
CA ALA A 87 -8.84 0.09 15.25
C ALA A 87 -9.83 1.08 14.63
N HIS A 88 -10.12 0.89 13.34
CA HIS A 88 -11.18 1.57 12.61
C HIS A 88 -12.38 0.64 12.50
N ARG A 89 -13.48 1.06 13.08
CA ARG A 89 -14.77 0.35 12.98
C ARG A 89 -15.70 1.15 12.09
N PRO A 90 -16.57 0.49 11.31
CA PRO A 90 -17.60 1.22 10.58
C PRO A 90 -18.40 2.13 11.52
N ALA A 91 -18.55 3.39 11.12
CA ALA A 91 -19.37 4.35 11.85
C ALA A 91 -20.88 4.06 11.63
N PRO A 92 -21.76 4.49 12.53
CA PRO A 92 -23.20 4.44 12.27
C PRO A 92 -23.53 5.18 10.97
N GLY A 93 -24.14 4.47 10.03
CA GLY A 93 -24.47 5.00 8.71
C GLY A 93 -23.52 4.61 7.59
N ASP A 94 -22.32 4.11 7.88
CA ASP A 94 -21.46 3.54 6.83
C ASP A 94 -22.16 2.35 6.20
N ASN A 95 -22.19 2.34 4.88
CA ASN A 95 -22.89 1.33 4.11
C ASN A 95 -22.01 0.70 3.01
N ALA A 96 -20.73 1.07 2.98
CA ALA A 96 -19.75 0.45 2.11
C ALA A 96 -18.32 0.61 2.63
N HIS A 97 -17.47 -0.32 2.25
CA HIS A 97 -16.02 -0.17 2.20
C HIS A 97 -15.65 0.15 0.75
N LEU A 98 -15.23 1.39 0.50
CA LEU A 98 -14.83 1.87 -0.83
C LEU A 98 -13.33 1.71 -0.99
N MET A 99 -12.93 1.03 -2.06
CA MET A 99 -11.54 0.67 -2.32
C MET A 99 -11.05 1.21 -3.65
N VAL A 100 -9.76 1.50 -3.71
CA VAL A 100 -9.01 1.76 -4.94
C VAL A 100 -7.84 0.78 -5.00
N THR A 101 -7.71 0.09 -6.12
CA THR A 101 -6.51 -0.72 -6.41
C THR A 101 -5.67 -0.03 -7.47
N LEU A 102 -4.37 -0.10 -7.29
CA LEU A 102 -3.37 0.42 -8.23
C LEU A 102 -2.54 -0.76 -8.75
N THR A 103 -2.52 -0.95 -10.05
CA THR A 103 -1.84 -2.09 -10.69
C THR A 103 -0.99 -1.59 -11.85
N ASP A 104 0.25 -2.04 -11.92
CA ASP A 104 1.08 -1.88 -13.11
C ASP A 104 0.49 -2.71 -14.25
N VAL A 105 0.18 -2.09 -15.38
CA VAL A 105 -0.45 -2.80 -16.51
C VAL A 105 0.51 -3.74 -17.22
N GLU A 106 1.82 -3.55 -17.08
CA GLU A 106 2.83 -4.36 -17.75
C GLU A 106 3.15 -5.64 -16.96
N THR A 107 3.30 -5.53 -15.63
CA THR A 107 3.66 -6.66 -14.78
C THR A 107 2.49 -7.30 -14.08
N GLY A 108 1.40 -6.58 -13.89
CA GLY A 108 0.25 -7.01 -13.08
C GLY A 108 0.46 -6.81 -11.58
N ASP A 109 1.60 -6.29 -11.15
CA ASP A 109 1.90 -6.08 -9.74
C ASP A 109 1.09 -4.93 -9.15
N ARG A 110 0.77 -5.04 -7.85
CA ARG A 110 0.16 -3.96 -7.10
C ARG A 110 1.19 -2.87 -6.81
N ILE A 111 0.79 -1.61 -6.97
CA ILE A 111 1.64 -0.45 -6.70
C ILE A 111 1.40 0.01 -5.25
N PRO A 112 2.36 -0.18 -4.35
CA PRO A 112 2.24 0.18 -2.94
C PRO A 112 2.68 1.63 -2.68
N TYR A 113 2.52 2.08 -1.43
CA TYR A 113 3.08 3.32 -0.88
C TYR A 113 2.74 4.60 -1.64
N SER A 114 1.55 4.65 -2.24
CA SER A 114 0.97 5.87 -2.77
C SER A 114 0.06 6.55 -1.75
N SER A 115 -0.10 7.86 -1.83
CA SER A 115 -1.25 8.51 -1.21
C SER A 115 -2.43 8.43 -2.18
N VAL A 116 -3.58 7.97 -1.71
CA VAL A 116 -4.79 7.87 -2.53
C VAL A 116 -5.92 8.65 -1.87
N GLN A 117 -6.57 9.51 -2.65
CA GLN A 117 -7.74 10.28 -2.23
C GLN A 117 -8.84 10.10 -3.26
N ILE A 118 -10.07 9.96 -2.80
CA ILE A 118 -11.25 9.93 -3.66
C ILE A 118 -12.23 11.04 -3.27
N ALA A 119 -12.71 11.76 -4.27
CA ALA A 119 -13.77 12.75 -4.12
C ALA A 119 -14.94 12.36 -5.02
N LEU A 120 -16.16 12.36 -4.47
CA LEU A 120 -17.40 12.11 -5.20
C LEU A 120 -18.27 13.35 -5.15
N SER A 121 -18.78 13.76 -6.31
CA SER A 121 -19.72 14.87 -6.44
C SER A 121 -20.99 14.42 -7.16
N GLN A 122 -22.12 14.97 -6.77
CA GLN A 122 -23.41 14.80 -7.44
C GLN A 122 -24.01 16.15 -7.71
N ASP A 123 -24.38 16.45 -8.94
CA ASP A 123 -24.93 17.73 -9.37
C ASP A 123 -24.08 18.92 -8.93
N GLY A 124 -22.74 18.80 -9.01
CA GLY A 124 -21.79 19.82 -8.59
C GLY A 124 -21.59 19.92 -7.06
N ARG A 125 -22.37 19.20 -6.26
CA ARG A 125 -22.25 19.17 -4.81
C ARG A 125 -21.31 18.04 -4.37
N ARG A 126 -20.33 18.35 -3.49
CA ARG A 126 -19.45 17.36 -2.92
C ARG A 126 -20.20 16.47 -1.93
N MET A 127 -20.16 15.17 -2.16
CA MET A 127 -20.80 14.14 -1.32
C MET A 127 -19.78 13.39 -0.45
N LEU A 128 -18.57 13.18 -0.97
CA LEU A 128 -17.45 12.56 -0.28
C LEU A 128 -16.15 13.24 -0.69
N ASP A 129 -15.22 13.35 0.25
CA ASP A 129 -13.82 13.72 -0.02
C ASP A 129 -12.97 13.12 1.09
N THR A 130 -12.32 12.00 0.80
CA THR A 130 -11.60 11.25 1.82
C THR A 130 -10.29 10.68 1.30
N ARG A 131 -9.32 10.57 2.21
CA ARG A 131 -8.12 9.78 2.00
C ARG A 131 -8.46 8.32 2.21
N LEU A 132 -7.89 7.46 1.39
CA LEU A 132 -7.98 6.01 1.54
C LEU A 132 -6.70 5.49 2.21
N TRP A 133 -6.87 4.60 3.18
CA TRP A 133 -5.76 3.98 3.89
C TRP A 133 -5.15 2.84 3.08
N PRO A 134 -3.80 2.73 3.01
CA PRO A 134 -3.15 1.55 2.44
C PRO A 134 -3.40 0.35 3.35
N MET A 135 -3.87 -0.75 2.79
CA MET A 135 -4.20 -1.97 3.54
C MET A 135 -3.98 -3.24 2.74
N LEU A 136 -3.90 -4.35 3.46
CA LEU A 136 -3.75 -5.69 2.89
C LEU A 136 -4.96 -6.54 3.28
N ALA A 137 -5.54 -7.22 2.31
CA ALA A 137 -6.57 -8.22 2.55
C ALA A 137 -6.29 -9.49 1.73
N GLN A 138 -6.72 -10.64 2.24
CA GLN A 138 -6.47 -11.93 1.59
C GLN A 138 -7.03 -12.01 0.16
N SER A 139 -8.23 -11.48 -0.05
CA SER A 139 -8.95 -11.59 -1.32
C SER A 139 -8.57 -10.52 -2.35
N VAL A 140 -8.07 -9.35 -1.89
CA VAL A 140 -7.78 -8.18 -2.74
C VAL A 140 -6.30 -7.93 -2.89
N GLY A 141 -5.50 -8.38 -1.91
CA GLY A 141 -4.09 -8.01 -1.78
C GLY A 141 -3.93 -6.56 -1.33
N MET A 142 -2.87 -5.90 -1.80
CA MET A 142 -2.63 -4.49 -1.53
C MET A 142 -3.67 -3.61 -2.22
N HIS A 143 -4.34 -2.76 -1.44
CA HIS A 143 -5.33 -1.79 -1.91
C HIS A 143 -5.37 -0.56 -0.98
N TYR A 144 -6.19 0.41 -1.32
CA TYR A 144 -6.43 1.61 -0.53
C TYR A 144 -7.92 1.69 -0.25
N GLY A 145 -8.35 1.83 1.00
CA GLY A 145 -9.77 1.76 1.34
C GLY A 145 -10.18 2.61 2.52
N GLU A 146 -11.49 2.86 2.63
CA GLU A 146 -12.15 3.55 3.73
C GLU A 146 -13.62 3.14 3.80
N ASN A 147 -14.19 3.09 5.03
CA ASN A 147 -15.62 2.94 5.23
C ASN A 147 -16.34 4.27 4.98
N VAL A 148 -17.43 4.22 4.25
CA VAL A 148 -18.15 5.41 3.80
C VAL A 148 -19.65 5.27 3.91
N ALA A 149 -20.32 6.41 4.18
CA ALA A 149 -21.76 6.55 4.10
C ALA A 149 -22.15 7.26 2.82
N LEU A 150 -22.81 6.57 1.89
CA LEU A 150 -23.28 7.13 0.62
C LEU A 150 -24.79 6.87 0.46
N PRO A 151 -25.51 7.66 -0.37
CA PRO A 151 -26.90 7.36 -0.71
C PRO A 151 -27.03 5.93 -1.22
N PRO A 152 -28.17 5.23 -1.02
CA PRO A 152 -28.34 3.83 -1.49
C PRO A 152 -28.14 3.65 -2.99
N ARG A 153 -28.44 4.69 -3.76
CA ARG A 153 -28.19 4.77 -5.22
C ARG A 153 -27.86 6.21 -5.60
N ALA A 154 -26.86 6.38 -6.46
CA ALA A 154 -26.50 7.67 -7.01
C ALA A 154 -25.65 7.49 -8.28
N ARG A 155 -25.54 8.56 -9.04
CA ARG A 155 -24.50 8.71 -10.05
C ARG A 155 -23.60 9.86 -9.61
N PHE A 156 -22.32 9.58 -9.52
CA PHE A 156 -21.32 10.57 -9.08
C PHE A 156 -20.37 10.92 -10.22
N ASP A 157 -19.86 12.14 -10.16
CA ASP A 157 -18.61 12.51 -10.80
C ASP A 157 -17.49 12.20 -9.80
N ALA A 158 -16.71 11.16 -10.07
CA ALA A 158 -15.63 10.72 -9.22
C ALA A 158 -14.29 11.31 -9.68
N VAL A 159 -13.49 11.73 -8.72
CA VAL A 159 -12.09 12.14 -8.91
C VAL A 159 -11.22 11.33 -7.99
N VAL A 160 -10.32 10.52 -8.56
CA VAL A 160 -9.28 9.81 -7.81
C VAL A 160 -7.96 10.52 -8.03
N THR A 161 -7.31 10.91 -6.93
CA THR A 161 -5.96 11.48 -6.94
C THR A 161 -5.00 10.47 -6.32
N VAL A 162 -3.98 10.09 -7.07
CA VAL A 162 -2.94 9.16 -6.68
C VAL A 162 -1.62 9.92 -6.62
N GLY A 163 -1.00 9.99 -5.44
CA GLY A 163 0.36 10.52 -5.29
C GLY A 163 1.40 9.58 -5.91
N ALA A 164 2.55 10.11 -6.26
CA ALA A 164 3.67 9.28 -6.69
C ALA A 164 4.03 8.28 -5.58
N PRO A 165 4.22 6.98 -5.90
CA PRO A 165 4.63 5.98 -4.92
C PRO A 165 5.99 6.32 -4.29
N GLU A 166 6.08 6.23 -2.97
CA GLU A 166 7.32 6.45 -2.21
C GLU A 166 8.13 5.15 -2.12
N VAL A 167 8.65 4.71 -3.27
CA VAL A 167 9.43 3.47 -3.42
C VAL A 167 10.78 3.74 -4.07
N ALA A 168 11.79 2.94 -3.71
CA ALA A 168 13.02 2.88 -4.49
C ALA A 168 12.73 2.22 -5.85
N ARG A 169 13.37 2.71 -6.91
CA ARG A 169 13.20 2.21 -8.27
C ARG A 169 14.53 1.76 -8.83
N HIS A 170 14.56 0.62 -9.45
CA HIS A 170 15.68 0.22 -10.27
C HIS A 170 15.76 1.11 -11.53
N ARG A 171 16.93 1.13 -12.17
CA ARG A 171 17.23 2.04 -13.29
C ARG A 171 16.22 1.94 -14.43
N GLU A 172 15.75 0.74 -14.75
CA GLU A 172 14.79 0.47 -15.80
C GLU A 172 13.37 0.98 -15.49
N LEU A 173 13.08 1.29 -14.23
CA LEU A 173 11.81 1.83 -13.76
C LEU A 173 11.92 3.27 -13.23
N ALA A 174 13.07 3.92 -13.40
CA ALA A 174 13.38 5.21 -12.78
C ALA A 174 12.34 6.30 -13.11
N ASP A 175 11.77 6.26 -14.31
CA ASP A 175 10.83 7.27 -14.80
C ASP A 175 9.36 6.89 -14.59
N ARG A 176 9.07 5.70 -14.02
CA ARG A 176 7.68 5.25 -13.82
C ARG A 176 7.06 5.87 -12.58
N TRP A 177 5.83 6.36 -12.72
CA TRP A 177 4.99 6.93 -11.66
C TRP A 177 5.69 8.00 -10.81
N THR A 178 6.49 8.84 -11.45
CA THR A 178 7.26 9.90 -10.75
C THR A 178 6.42 11.13 -10.43
N ARG A 179 5.20 11.22 -10.96
CA ARG A 179 4.28 12.34 -10.77
C ARG A 179 2.93 11.87 -10.28
N PRO A 180 2.21 12.72 -9.53
CA PRO A 180 0.84 12.45 -9.17
C PRO A 180 -0.07 12.28 -10.40
N VAL A 181 -1.05 11.39 -10.31
CA VAL A 181 -2.06 11.14 -11.32
C VAL A 181 -3.42 11.59 -10.78
N LYS A 182 -4.20 12.28 -11.60
CA LYS A 182 -5.56 12.68 -11.28
C LYS A 182 -6.50 12.20 -12.38
N LEU A 183 -7.46 11.36 -11.99
CA LEU A 183 -8.40 10.69 -12.86
C LEU A 183 -9.81 11.16 -12.56
N SER A 184 -10.61 11.45 -13.57
CA SER A 184 -12.00 11.85 -13.43
C SER A 184 -12.87 10.96 -14.30
N PHE A 185 -13.95 10.41 -13.75
CA PHE A 185 -14.86 9.52 -14.46
C PHE A 185 -16.24 9.48 -13.79
N PRO A 186 -17.31 9.19 -14.56
CA PRO A 186 -18.62 8.93 -13.98
C PRO A 186 -18.60 7.60 -13.21
N LEU A 187 -19.29 7.54 -12.07
CA LEU A 187 -19.38 6.38 -11.23
C LEU A 187 -20.85 6.11 -10.89
N ASP A 188 -21.36 4.99 -11.40
CA ASP A 188 -22.71 4.52 -11.08
C ASP A 188 -22.67 3.72 -9.77
N TRP A 189 -23.33 4.27 -8.77
CA TRP A 189 -23.30 3.76 -7.41
C TRP A 189 -24.62 3.07 -7.01
N THR A 190 -24.48 1.91 -6.39
CA THR A 190 -25.54 1.28 -5.60
C THR A 190 -24.86 0.67 -4.37
N ALA A 191 -25.38 0.88 -3.18
CA ALA A 191 -24.81 0.32 -1.97
C ALA A 191 -24.71 -1.21 -2.06
N PRO A 192 -23.61 -1.84 -1.58
CA PRO A 192 -23.50 -3.28 -1.41
C PRO A 192 -24.64 -3.81 -0.51
N ARG A 193 -24.98 -5.09 -0.68
CA ARG A 193 -26.01 -5.78 0.17
C ARG A 193 -25.35 -6.48 1.32
#